data_0e0afadd1fe485efa5f3423fc7df43cf
#
_entry.id   0e0afadd1fe485efa5f3423fc7df43cf
#
_cell.length_a   1.000
_cell.length_b   1.000
_cell.length_c   1.000
_cell.angle_alpha   90.00
_cell.angle_beta   90.00
_cell.angle_gamma   90.00
#
_symmetry.space_group_name_H-M   'P 1'
#
loop_
_entity.id
_entity.type
_entity.pdbx_description
1 polymer ?
#
loop_
_entity_poly.entity_id
_entity_poly.type
_entity_poly.pdbx_seq_one_letter_code
_entity_poly.pdbx_strand_id
1 'polypeptide(L)'
;MRPFFVLALMIAVPQLASAADWRYCLAPSHAEHKIYLSPPFPATMSMDDAETQFARTLSKSGDHFDDVQCPRGDGQTAALTMQQHAITVNRELGNEVINLTWKPNG
;
A
#
# COMPACT_ATOMS: atom_id res chain seq x y z
N MET A 1 -9.72 2.40 49.50
CA MET A 1 -9.47 2.36 48.87
C MET A 1 -9.27 2.37 47.88
N ARG A 2 -9.19 2.52 47.72
CA ARG A 2 -8.90 2.58 46.74
C ARG A 2 -8.69 2.42 45.69
N PRO A 3 -8.63 2.52 45.30
CA PRO A 3 -8.37 2.36 44.32
C PRO A 3 -8.60 2.41 43.26
N PHE A 4 -8.63 2.54 43.09
CA PHE A 4 -8.65 2.44 42.11
C PHE A 4 -8.49 2.89 41.16
N PHE A 5 -8.43 3.25 41.02
CA PHE A 5 -8.22 3.64 40.21
C PHE A 5 -7.73 3.65 39.27
N VAL A 6 -7.56 3.83 39.18
CA VAL A 6 -6.91 3.77 38.45
C VAL A 6 -6.97 3.40 37.32
N LEU A 7 -7.16 3.18 37.12
CA LEU A 7 -7.16 2.73 36.11
C LEU A 7 -7.31 3.30 35.03
N ALA A 8 -7.54 3.87 34.99
CA ALA A 8 -7.73 4.48 34.05
C ALA A 8 -6.91 4.56 33.13
N LEU A 9 -6.53 4.66 33.34
CA LEU A 9 -5.74 4.84 32.61
C LEU A 9 -5.52 4.35 31.55
N MET A 10 -5.33 4.02 31.38
CA MET A 10 -4.93 3.55 30.49
C MET A 10 -5.35 3.56 29.40
N ILE A 11 -5.81 3.65 29.28
CA ILE A 11 -6.26 3.57 28.34
C ILE A 11 -5.94 4.14 27.29
N ALA A 12 -5.74 4.71 27.30
CA ALA A 12 -5.54 5.36 26.40
C ALA A 12 -4.82 4.99 25.43
N VAL A 13 -4.47 4.92 25.36
CA VAL A 13 -3.67 4.72 24.58
C VAL A 13 -3.72 4.25 23.49
N PRO A 14 -3.72 3.83 23.30
CA PRO A 14 -3.33 3.23 22.29
C PRO A 14 -3.69 3.51 21.00
N GLN A 15 -4.38 3.87 20.74
CA GLN A 15 -4.74 4.07 19.57
C GLN A 15 -4.02 4.60 18.62
N LEU A 16 -3.33 5.12 18.94
CA LEU A 16 -2.55 5.71 18.13
C LEU A 16 -2.06 4.94 17.10
N ALA A 17 -1.85 3.87 17.28
CA ALA A 17 -1.19 3.15 16.32
C ALA A 17 -1.92 3.02 15.03
N SER A 18 -3.16 3.21 15.04
CA SER A 18 -3.91 3.07 13.80
C SER A 18 -3.45 4.06 12.76
N ALA A 19 -2.82 5.12 13.17
CA ALA A 19 -2.33 6.09 12.23
C ALA A 19 -1.14 5.59 11.45
N ALA A 20 -0.62 4.44 11.80
CA ALA A 20 0.56 3.92 11.15
C ALA A 20 0.28 3.07 9.94
N ASP A 21 -0.95 2.97 9.49
CA ASP A 21 -1.25 2.16 8.30
C ASP A 21 -0.59 2.73 7.05
N TRP A 22 -0.11 1.82 6.24
CA TRP A 22 0.56 2.15 4.98
C TRP A 22 0.01 1.30 3.87
N ARG A 23 0.14 1.79 2.63
CA ARG A 23 -0.28 1.07 1.43
C ARG A 23 0.86 1.05 0.43
N TYR A 24 0.74 0.19 -0.55
CA TYR A 24 1.47 0.32 -1.81
C TYR A 24 0.49 -0.06 -2.91
N CYS A 25 0.75 0.39 -4.15
CA CYS A 25 -0.13 0.06 -5.27
C CYS A 25 0.60 -0.86 -6.23
N LEU A 26 -0.18 -1.74 -6.87
CA LEU A 26 0.35 -2.63 -7.89
C LEU A 26 -0.66 -2.75 -9.03
N ALA A 27 -0.14 -2.92 -10.24
CA ALA A 27 -0.97 -3.03 -11.43
C ALA A 27 -0.31 -3.99 -12.42
N PRO A 28 -0.86 -5.19 -12.57
CA PRO A 28 -0.31 -6.15 -13.53
C PRO A 28 -0.75 -5.84 -14.96
N SER A 29 0.11 -6.16 -15.91
CA SER A 29 -0.20 -6.17 -17.33
C SER A 29 0.14 -7.56 -17.86
N HIS A 30 -0.87 -8.40 -17.97
CA HIS A 30 -0.66 -9.79 -18.40
C HIS A 30 -0.14 -9.87 -19.83
N ALA A 31 -0.69 -9.05 -20.71
CA ALA A 31 -0.29 -9.09 -22.11
C ALA A 31 1.18 -8.72 -22.30
N GLU A 32 1.71 -7.87 -21.45
CA GLU A 32 3.09 -7.41 -21.57
C GLU A 32 4.04 -8.08 -20.58
N HIS A 33 3.52 -8.97 -19.76
CA HIS A 33 4.30 -9.66 -18.73
C HIS A 33 5.03 -8.68 -17.81
N LYS A 34 4.28 -7.69 -17.33
CA LYS A 34 4.81 -6.63 -16.45
C LYS A 34 3.94 -6.45 -15.25
N ILE A 35 4.52 -5.90 -14.19
CA ILE A 35 3.75 -5.39 -13.07
C ILE A 35 4.35 -4.06 -12.65
N TYR A 36 3.48 -3.07 -12.49
CA TYR A 36 3.87 -1.74 -12.04
C TYR A 36 3.64 -1.64 -10.54
N LEU A 37 4.63 -1.12 -9.81
CA LEU A 37 4.56 -1.00 -8.36
C LEU A 37 4.87 0.42 -7.93
N SER A 38 4.16 0.90 -6.91
CA SER A 38 4.51 2.14 -6.25
C SER A 38 5.37 1.84 -5.04
N PRO A 39 6.13 2.82 -4.54
CA PRO A 39 6.73 2.68 -3.20
C PRO A 39 5.62 2.71 -2.15
N PRO A 40 5.89 2.23 -0.95
CA PRO A 40 4.92 2.34 0.14
C PRO A 40 4.66 3.81 0.48
N PHE A 41 3.44 4.12 0.89
CA PHE A 41 3.05 5.46 1.30
C PHE A 41 2.04 5.38 2.45
N PRO A 42 1.93 6.42 3.27
CA PRO A 42 0.94 6.41 4.36
C PRO A 42 -0.47 6.29 3.82
N ALA A 43 -1.29 5.49 4.49
CA ALA A 43 -2.66 5.23 4.06
C ALA A 43 -3.58 6.37 4.52
N THR A 44 -3.37 7.56 3.96
CA THR A 44 -4.14 8.75 4.33
C THR A 44 -5.39 8.93 3.49
N MET A 45 -5.60 8.06 2.51
CA MET A 45 -6.79 8.10 1.67
C MET A 45 -7.38 6.70 1.56
N SER A 46 -8.60 6.61 1.04
CA SER A 46 -9.25 5.32 0.86
C SER A 46 -8.52 4.50 -0.21
N MET A 47 -8.75 3.20 -0.17
CA MET A 47 -8.20 2.30 -1.18
C MET A 47 -8.69 2.71 -2.58
N ASP A 48 -9.98 3.03 -2.68
CA ASP A 48 -10.55 3.42 -3.98
C ASP A 48 -9.89 4.68 -4.54
N ASP A 49 -9.64 5.66 -3.70
CA ASP A 49 -8.99 6.89 -4.16
C ASP A 49 -7.55 6.63 -4.60
N ALA A 50 -6.82 5.81 -3.84
CA ALA A 50 -5.45 5.47 -4.20
C ALA A 50 -5.42 4.72 -5.53
N GLU A 51 -6.32 3.76 -5.70
CA GLU A 51 -6.39 2.97 -6.93
C GLU A 51 -6.74 3.85 -8.13
N THR A 52 -7.67 4.77 -7.94
CA THR A 52 -8.07 5.69 -9.02
C THR A 52 -6.89 6.56 -9.43
N GLN A 53 -6.15 7.09 -8.47
CA GLN A 53 -5.00 7.94 -8.79
C GLN A 53 -3.88 7.16 -9.48
N PHE A 54 -3.62 5.94 -9.03
CA PHE A 54 -2.57 5.12 -9.64
C PHE A 54 -2.95 4.74 -11.07
N ALA A 55 -4.21 4.33 -11.28
CA ALA A 55 -4.69 3.99 -12.61
C ALA A 55 -4.57 5.19 -13.55
N ARG A 56 -4.93 6.37 -13.05
CA ARG A 56 -4.84 7.59 -13.88
C ARG A 56 -3.40 7.89 -14.26
N THR A 57 -2.47 7.71 -13.34
CA THR A 57 -1.07 7.93 -13.61
C THR A 57 -0.55 7.00 -14.70
N LEU A 58 -0.89 5.71 -14.60
CA LEU A 58 -0.46 4.74 -15.60
C LEU A 58 -1.09 5.04 -16.96
N SER A 59 -2.37 5.40 -16.98
CA SER A 59 -3.05 5.73 -18.23
C SER A 59 -2.44 6.95 -18.90
N LYS A 60 -2.08 7.96 -18.12
CA LYS A 60 -1.44 9.15 -18.69
C LYS A 60 -0.07 8.86 -19.28
N SER A 61 0.61 7.88 -18.75
CA SER A 61 1.91 7.46 -19.27
C SER A 61 1.79 6.52 -20.46
N GLY A 62 0.58 6.14 -20.82
CA GLY A 62 0.36 5.21 -21.94
C GLY A 62 0.63 3.76 -21.57
N ASP A 63 0.75 3.45 -20.29
CA ASP A 63 1.03 2.09 -19.85
C ASP A 63 -0.24 1.25 -19.89
N HIS A 64 -0.10 0.01 -20.34
CA HIS A 64 -1.21 -0.93 -20.36
C HIS A 64 -1.21 -1.73 -19.06
N PHE A 65 -2.36 -1.81 -18.42
CA PHE A 65 -2.54 -2.59 -17.21
C PHE A 65 -3.96 -3.16 -17.17
N ASP A 66 -4.12 -4.26 -16.45
CA ASP A 66 -5.42 -4.95 -16.39
C ASP A 66 -6.22 -4.56 -15.16
N ASP A 67 -5.55 -4.28 -14.07
CA ASP A 67 -6.21 -4.01 -12.79
C ASP A 67 -5.26 -3.22 -11.90
N VAL A 68 -5.82 -2.61 -10.86
CA VAL A 68 -5.03 -1.88 -9.87
C VAL A 68 -5.50 -2.31 -8.48
N GLN A 69 -4.55 -2.56 -7.61
CA GLN A 69 -4.82 -2.85 -6.21
C GLN A 69 -3.86 -2.05 -5.35
N CYS A 70 -4.36 -1.54 -4.23
CA CYS A 70 -3.53 -0.79 -3.28
C CYS A 70 -3.73 -1.34 -1.88
N PRO A 71 -3.18 -2.52 -1.59
CA PRO A 71 -3.39 -3.17 -0.30
C PRO A 71 -2.75 -2.39 0.84
N ARG A 72 -3.24 -2.65 2.05
CA ARG A 72 -2.81 -1.95 3.25
C ARG A 72 -2.07 -2.90 4.18
N GLY A 73 -1.01 -2.38 4.81
CA GLY A 73 -0.30 -3.08 5.85
C GLY A 73 -0.33 -2.29 7.15
N ASP A 74 -0.05 -2.97 8.24
CA ASP A 74 -0.04 -2.36 9.57
C ASP A 74 1.31 -1.68 9.81
N GLY A 75 1.55 -0.57 9.11
CA GLY A 75 2.78 0.18 9.23
C GLY A 75 3.65 0.06 7.98
N GLN A 76 4.69 0.88 7.94
CA GLN A 76 5.58 0.96 6.78
C GLN A 76 6.28 -0.37 6.52
N THR A 77 6.79 -1.00 7.57
CA THR A 77 7.52 -2.26 7.43
C THR A 77 6.62 -3.36 6.86
N ALA A 78 5.37 -3.44 7.36
CA ALA A 78 4.44 -4.45 6.87
C ALA A 78 4.11 -4.22 5.40
N ALA A 79 3.87 -2.98 5.00
CA ALA A 79 3.58 -2.67 3.61
C ALA A 79 4.78 -2.99 2.71
N LEU A 80 5.98 -2.69 3.17
CA LEU A 80 7.19 -3.00 2.42
C LEU A 80 7.38 -4.51 2.27
N THR A 81 7.12 -5.27 3.32
CA THR A 81 7.21 -6.73 3.27
C THR A 81 6.23 -7.31 2.26
N MET A 82 4.99 -6.80 2.24
CA MET A 82 4.00 -7.22 1.25
C MET A 82 4.46 -6.90 -0.16
N GLN A 83 5.03 -5.71 -0.36
CA GLN A 83 5.52 -5.30 -1.66
C GLN A 83 6.67 -6.21 -2.12
N GLN A 84 7.62 -6.51 -1.23
CA GLN A 84 8.75 -7.38 -1.57
C GLN A 84 8.28 -8.78 -1.92
N HIS A 85 7.25 -9.28 -1.23
CA HIS A 85 6.67 -10.56 -1.59
C HIS A 85 6.06 -10.54 -2.98
N ALA A 86 5.33 -9.47 -3.31
CA ALA A 86 4.76 -9.31 -4.64
C ALA A 86 5.85 -9.28 -5.72
N ILE A 87 6.96 -8.62 -5.43
CA ILE A 87 8.09 -8.57 -6.36
C ILE A 87 8.62 -9.98 -6.61
N THR A 88 8.87 -10.72 -5.54
CA THR A 88 9.41 -12.08 -5.65
C THR A 88 8.50 -12.98 -6.47
N VAL A 89 7.21 -12.98 -6.13
CA VAL A 89 6.24 -13.82 -6.83
C VAL A 89 6.16 -13.47 -8.30
N ASN A 90 6.13 -12.17 -8.61
CA ASN A 90 6.00 -11.75 -10.00
C ASN A 90 7.24 -12.08 -10.82
N ARG A 91 8.42 -11.98 -10.23
CA ARG A 91 9.63 -12.40 -10.94
C ARG A 91 9.63 -13.88 -11.21
N GLU A 92 9.14 -14.69 -10.26
CA GLU A 92 9.05 -16.13 -10.44
C GLU A 92 8.05 -16.49 -11.54
N LEU A 93 7.02 -15.67 -11.71
CA LEU A 93 6.04 -15.87 -12.77
C LEU A 93 6.54 -15.37 -14.14
N GLY A 94 7.72 -14.78 -14.20
CA GLY A 94 8.27 -14.28 -15.45
C GLY A 94 7.86 -12.86 -15.79
N ASN A 95 7.30 -12.13 -14.84
CA ASN A 95 6.91 -10.75 -15.08
C ASN A 95 8.07 -9.80 -14.79
N GLU A 96 8.18 -8.77 -15.62
CA GLU A 96 9.13 -7.70 -15.35
C GLU A 96 8.54 -6.77 -14.30
N VAL A 97 9.29 -6.48 -13.25
CA VAL A 97 8.84 -5.61 -12.16
C VAL A 97 9.30 -4.19 -12.47
N ILE A 98 8.35 -3.27 -12.58
CA ILE A 98 8.62 -1.87 -12.87
C ILE A 98 8.31 -1.06 -11.63
N ASN A 99 9.36 -0.58 -10.97
CA ASN A 99 9.22 0.21 -9.75
C ASN A 99 9.08 1.68 -10.13
N LEU A 100 7.94 2.25 -9.78
CA LEU A 100 7.67 3.66 -10.03
C LEU A 100 8.07 4.47 -8.80
N THR A 101 8.25 5.77 -9.01
CA THR A 101 8.51 6.69 -7.90
C THR A 101 7.25 7.43 -7.47
N TRP A 102 6.13 7.08 -8.03
CA TRP A 102 4.86 7.75 -7.82
C TRP A 102 4.36 7.62 -6.38
N LYS A 103 3.74 8.68 -5.89
CA LYS A 103 3.00 8.69 -4.63
C LYS A 103 1.69 9.45 -4.88
N PRO A 104 0.62 9.09 -4.14
CA PRO A 104 -0.65 9.79 -4.33
C PRO A 104 -0.58 11.22 -3.80
N ASN A 105 -1.46 12.06 -4.34
CA ASN A 105 -1.67 13.40 -3.86
C ASN A 105 -2.71 13.39 -2.77
N GLY A 106 -2.42 14.01 -1.67
CA GLY A 106 -3.37 14.11 -0.64
C GLY A 106 -3.13 13.23 0.51
#